data_fddc4ebe23daa1c89fad685d92911956
#
_entry.id   fddc4ebe23daa1c89fad685d92911956
#
_cell.length_a   1.000
_cell.length_b   1.000
_cell.length_c   1.000
_cell.angle_alpha   90.00
_cell.angle_beta   90.00
_cell.angle_gamma   90.00
#
_symmetry.space_group_name_H-M   'P 1'
#
loop_
_entity.id
_entity.type
_entity.pdbx_description
1 polymer ?
#
loop_
_entity_poly.entity_id
_entity_poly.type
_entity_poly.pdbx_seq_one_letter_code
_entity_poly.pdbx_strand_id
1 'polypeptide(L)'
;MVEKKIDLKDRKILYELDLDCRQSNTQIGKKVGLKRDVVAYRINRMQEEGIITNFWTAINTFRLGYQVYRIYIDFQYVSQNIKDEIIKHFVDYKNTWTIYSTLRSEVDLGVIIWVKNIFEFYQFWEKTLDKFENYFERFVVSIYTQAVCYKKSYLVLENNLKTDRRMYVDTSDEHAVEIDKLDYHILNELAVNARKPLIEVAEKLECSSQTVNYRLKNLIKIGVIQAFRVNVNLSKLNLQQYKVEIYLRDHNQKKSIIDYLEGQQYLDGLNFVIGWADIEPEFIVKNVSELNQILTEIDVKFANSIKKQSYWIIEKKYKDRWLPE
;
A
#
# COMPACT_ATOMS: atom_id res chain seq x y z
N MET A 1 14.36 -23.40 17.73
CA MET A 1 13.44 -23.96 16.72
C MET A 1 13.99 -23.59 15.35
N VAL A 2 14.19 -24.56 14.46
CA VAL A 2 14.65 -24.28 13.08
C VAL A 2 13.51 -23.57 12.35
N GLU A 3 13.72 -22.31 11.95
CA GLU A 3 12.76 -21.56 11.12
C GLU A 3 12.45 -22.38 9.85
N LYS A 4 11.20 -22.79 9.71
CA LYS A 4 10.80 -23.62 8.57
C LYS A 4 10.74 -22.73 7.34
N LYS A 5 11.66 -22.92 6.42
CA LYS A 5 11.76 -22.16 5.17
C LYS A 5 10.43 -22.22 4.39
N ILE A 6 9.95 -21.08 3.91
CA ILE A 6 8.76 -20.99 3.03
C ILE A 6 9.01 -21.79 1.75
N ASP A 7 8.12 -22.73 1.47
CA ASP A 7 8.15 -23.53 0.25
C ASP A 7 7.28 -22.91 -0.90
N LEU A 8 7.31 -23.51 -2.06
CA LEU A 8 6.53 -23.05 -3.21
C LEU A 8 5.02 -23.11 -2.95
N LYS A 9 4.53 -24.07 -2.16
CA LYS A 9 3.10 -24.15 -1.81
C LYS A 9 2.68 -23.01 -0.89
N ASP A 10 3.52 -22.63 0.06
CA ASP A 10 3.30 -21.46 0.91
C ASP A 10 3.22 -20.18 0.06
N ARG A 11 4.15 -20.01 -0.88
CA ARG A 11 4.13 -18.85 -1.81
C ARG A 11 2.87 -18.82 -2.67
N LYS A 12 2.41 -19.95 -3.18
CA LYS A 12 1.15 -20.05 -3.93
C LYS A 12 -0.07 -19.72 -3.05
N ILE A 13 -0.09 -20.15 -1.79
CA ILE A 13 -1.14 -19.78 -0.83
C ILE A 13 -1.13 -18.27 -0.58
N LEU A 14 0.05 -17.66 -0.34
CA LEU A 14 0.17 -16.21 -0.16
C LEU A 14 -0.32 -15.44 -1.38
N TYR A 15 0.00 -15.91 -2.58
CA TYR A 15 -0.48 -15.31 -3.82
C TYR A 15 -2.01 -15.37 -3.95
N GLU A 16 -2.64 -16.53 -3.65
CA GLU A 16 -4.09 -16.66 -3.66
C GLU A 16 -4.76 -15.76 -2.60
N LEU A 17 -4.14 -15.60 -1.43
CA LEU A 17 -4.59 -14.69 -0.39
C LEU A 17 -4.40 -13.21 -0.78
N ASP A 18 -3.47 -12.91 -1.67
CA ASP A 18 -3.31 -11.58 -2.24
C ASP A 18 -4.38 -11.28 -3.29
N LEU A 19 -4.77 -12.26 -4.09
CA LEU A 19 -5.87 -12.10 -5.06
C LEU A 19 -7.22 -11.86 -4.38
N ASP A 20 -7.52 -12.62 -3.34
CA ASP A 20 -8.67 -12.42 -2.46
C ASP A 20 -8.47 -13.22 -1.17
N CYS A 21 -8.18 -12.51 -0.08
CA CYS A 21 -7.95 -13.17 1.20
C CYS A 21 -9.24 -13.71 1.85
N ARG A 22 -10.42 -13.38 1.34
CA ARG A 22 -11.71 -13.93 1.81
C ARG A 22 -12.08 -15.28 1.19
N GLN A 23 -11.29 -15.78 0.23
CA GLN A 23 -11.45 -17.13 -0.28
C GLN A 23 -11.46 -18.16 0.86
N SER A 24 -12.31 -19.18 0.76
CA SER A 24 -12.28 -20.31 1.68
C SER A 24 -11.00 -21.15 1.48
N ASN A 25 -10.53 -21.80 2.53
CA ASN A 25 -9.37 -22.70 2.45
C ASN A 25 -9.60 -23.84 1.44
N THR A 26 -10.86 -24.23 1.18
CA THR A 26 -11.19 -25.21 0.14
C THR A 26 -10.95 -24.65 -1.27
N GLN A 27 -11.33 -23.39 -1.52
CA GLN A 27 -11.08 -22.73 -2.82
C GLN A 27 -9.58 -22.57 -3.07
N ILE A 28 -8.84 -22.06 -2.08
CA ILE A 28 -7.37 -21.96 -2.16
C ILE A 28 -6.77 -23.36 -2.40
N GLY A 29 -7.20 -24.37 -1.64
CA GLY A 29 -6.69 -25.74 -1.75
C GLY A 29 -6.84 -26.33 -3.16
N LYS A 30 -8.00 -26.11 -3.81
CA LYS A 30 -8.22 -26.53 -5.21
C LYS A 30 -7.21 -25.91 -6.18
N LYS A 31 -6.88 -24.62 -6.00
CA LYS A 31 -5.97 -23.88 -6.88
C LYS A 31 -4.50 -24.25 -6.67
N VAL A 32 -4.09 -24.51 -5.41
CA VAL A 32 -2.70 -24.83 -5.08
C VAL A 32 -2.41 -26.34 -5.02
N GLY A 33 -3.44 -27.19 -5.22
CA GLY A 33 -3.31 -28.65 -5.17
C GLY A 33 -3.04 -29.16 -3.74
N LEU A 34 -3.84 -28.72 -2.76
CA LEU A 34 -3.75 -29.13 -1.35
C LEU A 34 -5.13 -29.36 -0.73
N LYS A 35 -5.22 -30.21 0.29
CA LYS A 35 -6.44 -30.39 1.08
C LYS A 35 -6.71 -29.15 1.94
N ARG A 36 -8.00 -28.86 2.23
CA ARG A 36 -8.46 -27.75 3.06
C ARG A 36 -7.70 -27.59 4.36
N ASP A 37 -7.53 -28.69 5.10
CA ASP A 37 -6.92 -28.66 6.43
C ASP A 37 -5.42 -28.38 6.37
N VAL A 38 -4.75 -28.81 5.28
CA VAL A 38 -3.34 -28.48 5.03
C VAL A 38 -3.19 -27.00 4.72
N VAL A 39 -4.13 -26.40 3.95
CA VAL A 39 -4.14 -24.94 3.70
C VAL A 39 -4.36 -24.19 5.01
N ALA A 40 -5.35 -24.59 5.82
CA ALA A 40 -5.60 -23.98 7.12
C ALA A 40 -4.37 -24.02 8.02
N TYR A 41 -3.74 -25.18 8.16
CA TYR A 41 -2.51 -25.36 8.95
C TYR A 41 -1.39 -24.42 8.46
N ARG A 42 -1.16 -24.33 7.11
CA ARG A 42 -0.10 -23.50 6.55
C ARG A 42 -0.37 -22.00 6.76
N ILE A 43 -1.61 -21.54 6.62
CA ILE A 43 -1.98 -20.14 6.89
C ILE A 43 -1.74 -19.81 8.36
N ASN A 44 -2.23 -20.62 9.30
CA ASN A 44 -2.06 -20.40 10.73
C ASN A 44 -0.56 -20.37 11.10
N ARG A 45 0.21 -21.34 10.61
CA ARG A 45 1.67 -21.35 10.80
C ARG A 45 2.32 -20.07 10.31
N MET A 46 1.99 -19.62 9.08
CA MET A 46 2.56 -18.38 8.53
C MET A 46 2.16 -17.14 9.32
N GLN A 47 1.00 -17.13 9.98
CA GLN A 47 0.61 -16.08 10.92
C GLN A 47 1.41 -16.14 12.21
N GLU A 48 1.54 -17.33 12.82
CA GLU A 48 2.33 -17.56 14.04
C GLU A 48 3.82 -17.24 13.85
N GLU A 49 4.38 -17.58 12.70
CA GLU A 49 5.76 -17.24 12.32
C GLU A 49 5.92 -15.75 11.91
N GLY A 50 4.86 -14.96 11.88
CA GLY A 50 4.87 -13.54 11.49
C GLY A 50 5.21 -13.29 10.03
N ILE A 51 4.97 -14.28 9.17
CA ILE A 51 5.10 -14.14 7.70
C ILE A 51 3.88 -13.41 7.14
N ILE A 52 2.68 -13.82 7.56
CA ILE A 52 1.45 -13.07 7.36
C ILE A 52 1.31 -12.13 8.55
N THR A 53 1.32 -10.83 8.30
CA THR A 53 1.19 -9.83 9.36
C THR A 53 -0.26 -9.44 9.62
N ASN A 54 -1.06 -9.28 8.57
CA ASN A 54 -2.49 -9.03 8.66
C ASN A 54 -3.19 -9.30 7.32
N PHE A 55 -4.53 -9.22 7.36
CA PHE A 55 -5.38 -9.16 6.16
C PHE A 55 -6.08 -7.80 6.14
N TRP A 56 -6.04 -7.12 5.00
CA TRP A 56 -6.55 -5.77 4.89
C TRP A 56 -7.50 -5.61 3.69
N THR A 57 -8.34 -4.60 3.77
CA THR A 57 -9.27 -4.25 2.71
C THR A 57 -8.75 -3.03 1.96
N ALA A 58 -8.58 -3.14 0.66
CA ALA A 58 -8.29 -2.00 -0.20
C ALA A 58 -9.56 -1.16 -0.35
N ILE A 59 -9.56 0.00 0.27
CA ILE A 59 -10.67 0.94 0.29
C ILE A 59 -10.29 2.15 -0.57
N ASN A 60 -11.09 2.41 -1.60
CA ASN A 60 -10.93 3.62 -2.41
C ASN A 60 -11.45 4.83 -1.64
N THR A 61 -10.54 5.55 -1.01
CA THR A 61 -10.88 6.72 -0.20
C THR A 61 -11.25 7.94 -1.05
N PHE A 62 -10.87 8.00 -2.33
CA PHE A 62 -11.35 9.02 -3.26
C PHE A 62 -12.86 8.88 -3.46
N ARG A 63 -13.38 7.65 -3.58
CA ARG A 63 -14.83 7.38 -3.62
C ARG A 63 -15.56 7.79 -2.34
N LEU A 64 -14.85 7.88 -1.22
CA LEU A 64 -15.39 8.43 0.03
C LEU A 64 -15.25 9.97 0.11
N GLY A 65 -14.83 10.62 -0.98
CA GLY A 65 -14.66 12.08 -1.07
C GLY A 65 -13.44 12.61 -0.34
N TYR A 66 -12.40 11.79 -0.13
CA TYR A 66 -11.13 12.25 0.42
C TYR A 66 -10.15 12.59 -0.70
N GLN A 67 -9.30 13.58 -0.44
CA GLN A 67 -8.08 13.85 -1.17
C GLN A 67 -6.89 13.33 -0.35
N VAL A 68 -5.83 12.92 -1.03
CA VAL A 68 -4.65 12.34 -0.38
C VAL A 68 -3.45 13.24 -0.60
N TYR A 69 -2.90 13.75 0.49
CA TYR A 69 -1.71 14.59 0.52
C TYR A 69 -0.55 13.81 1.14
N ARG A 70 0.62 13.99 0.56
CA ARG A 70 1.87 13.47 1.10
C ARG A 70 2.80 14.61 1.42
N ILE A 71 3.43 14.53 2.58
CA ILE A 71 4.43 15.45 3.07
C ILE A 71 5.73 14.68 3.22
N TYR A 72 6.78 15.12 2.54
CA TYR A 72 8.15 14.67 2.76
C TYR A 72 8.87 15.72 3.57
N ILE A 73 9.56 15.28 4.62
CA ILE A 73 10.27 16.13 5.58
C ILE A 73 11.72 15.65 5.67
N ASP A 74 12.64 16.61 5.52
CA ASP A 74 14.03 16.46 5.91
C ASP A 74 14.25 17.24 7.19
N PHE A 75 14.88 16.61 8.17
CA PHE A 75 15.13 17.25 9.44
C PHE A 75 16.47 18.01 9.41
N GLN A 76 16.50 19.18 10.02
CA GLN A 76 17.75 19.75 10.52
C GLN A 76 18.34 18.80 11.58
N TYR A 77 19.55 19.09 12.07
CA TYR A 77 20.07 18.33 13.19
C TYR A 77 19.17 18.46 14.42
N VAL A 78 18.42 17.42 14.74
CA VAL A 78 17.49 17.37 15.87
C VAL A 78 17.74 16.14 16.73
N SER A 79 17.46 16.28 18.04
CA SER A 79 17.55 15.16 18.96
C SER A 79 16.49 14.10 18.67
N GLN A 80 16.72 12.86 19.11
CA GLN A 80 15.74 11.78 18.96
C GLN A 80 14.42 12.10 19.63
N ASN A 81 14.43 12.77 20.79
CA ASN A 81 13.22 13.16 21.50
C ASN A 81 12.32 14.09 20.64
N ILE A 82 12.93 15.04 19.94
CA ILE A 82 12.18 15.94 19.03
C ILE A 82 11.62 15.16 17.85
N LYS A 83 12.40 14.24 17.25
CA LYS A 83 11.89 13.36 16.18
C LYS A 83 10.68 12.55 16.64
N ASP A 84 10.77 11.97 17.84
CA ASP A 84 9.67 11.18 18.42
C ASP A 84 8.42 12.04 18.69
N GLU A 85 8.59 13.29 19.12
CA GLU A 85 7.49 14.22 19.30
C GLU A 85 6.81 14.59 17.97
N ILE A 86 7.60 14.87 16.93
CA ILE A 86 7.09 15.15 15.59
C ILE A 86 6.35 13.92 15.02
N ILE A 87 6.93 12.74 15.13
CA ILE A 87 6.29 11.49 14.70
C ILE A 87 4.98 11.29 15.45
N LYS A 88 4.97 11.48 16.77
CA LYS A 88 3.78 11.36 17.58
C LYS A 88 2.68 12.33 17.16
N HIS A 89 3.01 13.58 16.84
CA HIS A 89 2.06 14.58 16.34
C HIS A 89 1.31 14.09 15.11
N PHE A 90 2.04 13.48 14.15
CA PHE A 90 1.42 12.91 12.96
C PHE A 90 0.68 11.60 13.24
N VAL A 91 1.17 10.75 14.16
CA VAL A 91 0.48 9.52 14.57
C VAL A 91 -0.87 9.84 15.22
N ASP A 92 -0.92 10.85 16.05
CA ASP A 92 -2.12 11.26 16.79
C ASP A 92 -3.17 11.96 15.89
N TYR A 93 -2.76 12.42 14.69
CA TYR A 93 -3.73 12.98 13.75
C TYR A 93 -4.58 11.86 13.13
N LYS A 94 -5.89 11.94 13.39
CA LYS A 94 -6.86 10.89 13.04
C LYS A 94 -6.91 10.56 11.54
N ASN A 95 -6.66 11.56 10.68
CA ASN A 95 -6.68 11.40 9.24
C ASN A 95 -5.31 11.03 8.66
N THR A 96 -4.35 10.61 9.46
CA THR A 96 -3.08 10.08 8.95
C THR A 96 -3.26 8.66 8.45
N TRP A 97 -2.92 8.46 7.17
CA TRP A 97 -2.89 7.15 6.53
C TRP A 97 -1.65 6.36 6.96
N THR A 98 -0.48 6.89 6.63
CA THR A 98 0.79 6.23 6.95
C THR A 98 1.88 7.23 7.28
N ILE A 99 2.77 6.80 8.17
CA ILE A 99 3.99 7.52 8.54
C ILE A 99 5.13 6.54 8.48
N TYR A 100 6.20 6.92 7.85
CA TYR A 100 7.39 6.08 7.75
C TYR A 100 8.68 6.91 7.73
N SER A 101 9.75 6.37 8.33
CA SER A 101 11.10 6.85 8.13
C SER A 101 11.75 6.15 6.95
N THR A 102 12.76 6.79 6.37
CA THR A 102 13.53 6.24 5.25
C THR A 102 14.98 6.06 5.64
N LEU A 103 15.69 5.23 4.90
CA LEU A 103 17.08 4.93 5.16
C LEU A 103 17.98 5.82 4.28
N ARG A 104 18.64 6.83 4.89
CA ARG A 104 19.66 7.69 4.25
C ARG A 104 19.27 8.19 2.85
N SER A 105 18.12 8.84 2.74
CA SER A 105 17.67 9.47 1.50
C SER A 105 17.57 10.99 1.67
N GLU A 106 17.14 11.67 0.60
CA GLU A 106 16.78 13.10 0.63
C GLU A 106 15.48 13.36 1.43
N VAL A 107 14.93 12.33 2.08
CA VAL A 107 13.69 12.38 2.87
C VAL A 107 13.90 11.57 4.14
N ASP A 108 13.78 12.18 5.30
CA ASP A 108 13.86 11.49 6.60
C ASP A 108 12.51 10.89 6.99
N LEU A 109 11.41 11.62 6.75
CA LEU A 109 10.05 11.24 7.14
C LEU A 109 9.07 11.46 6.00
N GLY A 110 8.29 10.42 5.69
CA GLY A 110 7.14 10.51 4.80
C GLY A 110 5.84 10.40 5.60
N VAL A 111 4.93 11.35 5.40
CA VAL A 111 3.60 11.39 6.02
C VAL A 111 2.56 11.46 4.92
N ILE A 112 1.57 10.57 4.95
CA ILE A 112 0.44 10.60 4.03
C ILE A 112 -0.83 10.79 4.84
N ILE A 113 -1.65 11.74 4.45
CA ILE A 113 -2.88 12.08 5.14
C ILE A 113 -4.07 12.18 4.18
N TRP A 114 -5.24 11.91 4.72
CA TRP A 114 -6.52 12.16 4.07
C TRP A 114 -7.11 13.50 4.52
N VAL A 115 -7.67 14.23 3.58
CA VAL A 115 -8.43 15.46 3.86
C VAL A 115 -9.66 15.52 2.96
N LYS A 116 -10.68 16.25 3.36
CA LYS A 116 -11.87 16.47 2.54
C LYS A 116 -11.66 17.56 1.47
N ASN A 117 -10.77 18.49 1.74
CA ASN A 117 -10.43 19.57 0.82
C ASN A 117 -9.08 20.21 1.19
N ILE A 118 -8.56 21.04 0.30
CA ILE A 118 -7.27 21.70 0.48
C ILE A 118 -7.23 22.62 1.71
N PHE A 119 -8.35 23.20 2.13
CA PHE A 119 -8.38 24.08 3.30
C PHE A 119 -8.22 23.30 4.62
N GLU A 120 -8.76 22.09 4.69
CA GLU A 120 -8.51 21.18 5.82
C GLU A 120 -7.02 20.81 5.90
N PHE A 121 -6.38 20.54 4.76
CA PHE A 121 -4.93 20.34 4.70
C PHE A 121 -4.17 21.57 5.20
N TYR A 122 -4.51 22.76 4.69
CA TYR A 122 -3.88 24.01 5.07
C TYR A 122 -3.96 24.25 6.58
N GLN A 123 -5.13 24.09 7.18
CA GLN A 123 -5.31 24.27 8.63
C GLN A 123 -4.48 23.28 9.48
N PHE A 124 -4.36 22.04 9.03
CA PHE A 124 -3.54 21.06 9.70
C PHE A 124 -2.05 21.41 9.55
N TRP A 125 -1.63 21.79 8.34
CA TRP A 125 -0.24 22.07 8.05
C TRP A 125 0.28 23.33 8.75
N GLU A 126 -0.48 24.41 8.78
CA GLU A 126 -0.15 25.63 9.54
C GLU A 126 0.09 25.31 11.03
N LYS A 127 -0.81 24.55 11.66
CA LYS A 127 -0.61 24.10 13.06
C LYS A 127 0.62 23.23 13.26
N THR A 128 1.02 22.50 12.24
CA THR A 128 2.24 21.70 12.27
C THR A 128 3.47 22.58 12.16
N LEU A 129 3.48 23.56 11.26
CA LEU A 129 4.56 24.53 11.10
C LEU A 129 4.72 25.39 12.35
N ASP A 130 3.64 25.90 12.95
CA ASP A 130 3.69 26.66 14.21
C ASP A 130 4.48 25.97 15.32
N LYS A 131 4.49 24.63 15.33
CA LYS A 131 5.18 23.84 16.35
C LYS A 131 6.58 23.40 15.94
N PHE A 132 6.78 23.06 14.66
CA PHE A 132 7.92 22.23 14.26
C PHE A 132 8.72 22.79 13.09
N GLU A 133 8.36 23.93 12.47
CA GLU A 133 9.05 24.49 11.31
C GLU A 133 10.57 24.62 11.54
N ASN A 134 10.98 25.07 12.75
CA ASN A 134 12.38 25.25 13.11
C ASN A 134 13.22 23.96 13.14
N TYR A 135 12.59 22.79 13.03
CA TYR A 135 13.24 21.49 13.00
C TYR A 135 13.31 20.90 11.60
N PHE A 136 12.66 21.54 10.62
CA PHE A 136 12.64 21.09 9.23
C PHE A 136 13.73 21.84 8.45
N GLU A 137 14.63 21.11 7.81
CA GLU A 137 15.55 21.69 6.84
C GLU A 137 14.78 22.00 5.55
N ARG A 138 13.94 21.03 5.14
CA ARG A 138 13.10 21.12 3.96
C ARG A 138 11.83 20.29 4.15
N PHE A 139 10.77 20.73 3.52
CA PHE A 139 9.60 19.89 3.32
C PHE A 139 9.03 20.07 1.91
N VAL A 140 8.38 19.04 1.42
CA VAL A 140 7.68 19.06 0.13
C VAL A 140 6.31 18.44 0.31
N VAL A 141 5.29 19.15 -0.20
CA VAL A 141 3.91 18.65 -0.24
C VAL A 141 3.60 18.16 -1.65
N SER A 142 3.07 16.98 -1.77
CA SER A 142 2.58 16.43 -3.03
C SER A 142 1.17 15.88 -2.89
N ILE A 143 0.43 15.87 -3.99
CA ILE A 143 -0.96 15.42 -4.05
C ILE A 143 -1.04 14.16 -4.89
N TYR A 144 -1.60 13.10 -4.34
CA TYR A 144 -1.86 11.88 -5.11
C TYR A 144 -2.98 12.12 -6.12
N THR A 145 -2.70 11.82 -7.38
CA THR A 145 -3.70 11.83 -8.45
C THR A 145 -4.17 10.43 -8.80
N GLN A 146 -3.27 9.45 -8.75
CA GLN A 146 -3.60 8.07 -9.05
C GLN A 146 -2.63 7.12 -8.34
N ALA A 147 -3.15 5.98 -7.90
CA ALA A 147 -2.36 4.85 -7.42
C ALA A 147 -2.82 3.57 -8.14
N VAL A 148 -1.89 2.82 -8.70
CA VAL A 148 -2.14 1.52 -9.34
C VAL A 148 -1.50 0.44 -8.49
N CYS A 149 -2.28 -0.52 -8.03
CA CYS A 149 -1.80 -1.68 -7.30
C CYS A 149 -1.74 -2.91 -8.19
N TYR A 150 -0.70 -3.71 -8.03
CA TYR A 150 -0.48 -4.92 -8.80
C TYR A 150 -0.64 -6.18 -7.95
N LYS A 151 -0.94 -7.30 -8.60
CA LYS A 151 -0.91 -8.64 -8.00
C LYS A 151 0.52 -8.95 -7.60
N LYS A 152 0.74 -9.53 -6.42
CA LYS A 152 2.07 -9.86 -5.86
C LYS A 152 2.75 -11.01 -6.62
N SER A 153 3.00 -10.80 -7.91
CA SER A 153 3.57 -11.81 -8.81
C SER A 153 4.97 -12.27 -8.40
N TYR A 154 5.70 -11.46 -7.64
CA TYR A 154 6.98 -11.81 -7.04
C TYR A 154 6.90 -12.98 -6.03
N LEU A 155 5.71 -13.33 -5.56
CA LEU A 155 5.50 -14.52 -4.71
C LEU A 155 5.59 -15.82 -5.50
N VAL A 156 5.20 -15.80 -6.79
CA VAL A 156 5.16 -16.97 -7.68
C VAL A 156 5.99 -16.66 -8.92
N LEU A 157 7.25 -17.03 -8.91
CA LEU A 157 8.19 -16.83 -10.02
C LEU A 157 7.93 -17.85 -11.15
N GLU A 158 6.72 -17.90 -11.68
CA GLU A 158 6.41 -18.71 -12.85
C GLU A 158 6.57 -17.86 -14.12
N ASN A 159 7.29 -18.38 -15.12
CA ASN A 159 7.63 -17.72 -16.40
C ASN A 159 6.44 -17.32 -17.28
N ASN A 160 5.21 -17.51 -16.83
CA ASN A 160 3.98 -17.14 -17.50
C ASN A 160 3.29 -16.00 -16.77
N LEU A 161 3.90 -14.82 -16.79
CA LEU A 161 3.22 -13.60 -16.36
C LEU A 161 2.02 -13.37 -17.28
N LYS A 162 0.82 -13.51 -16.71
CA LYS A 162 -0.40 -13.06 -17.38
C LYS A 162 -0.27 -11.55 -17.59
N THR A 163 -0.64 -11.07 -18.76
CA THR A 163 -0.61 -9.66 -19.12
C THR A 163 -1.49 -8.78 -18.21
N ASP A 164 -2.50 -9.36 -17.56
CA ASP A 164 -3.35 -8.69 -16.58
C ASP A 164 -2.78 -8.80 -15.15
N ARG A 165 -1.92 -7.87 -14.80
CA ARG A 165 -1.30 -7.79 -13.46
C ARG A 165 -1.95 -6.76 -12.55
N ARG A 166 -2.69 -5.78 -13.10
CA ARG A 166 -3.36 -4.77 -12.30
C ARG A 166 -4.36 -5.44 -11.36
N MET A 167 -4.36 -5.02 -10.11
CA MET A 167 -5.32 -5.46 -9.10
C MET A 167 -6.47 -4.46 -8.97
N TYR A 168 -6.12 -3.19 -8.80
CA TYR A 168 -7.05 -2.07 -8.78
C TYR A 168 -6.33 -0.76 -9.08
N VAL A 169 -7.12 0.26 -9.36
CA VAL A 169 -6.67 1.64 -9.59
C VAL A 169 -7.54 2.58 -8.77
N ASP A 170 -6.91 3.39 -7.96
CA ASP A 170 -7.54 4.52 -7.27
C ASP A 170 -7.17 5.80 -8.01
N THR A 171 -8.15 6.65 -8.29
CA THR A 171 -7.91 7.90 -9.01
C THR A 171 -8.74 9.04 -8.42
N SER A 172 -8.14 10.24 -8.39
CA SER A 172 -8.71 11.42 -7.75
C SER A 172 -9.85 12.08 -8.57
N ASP A 173 -10.10 11.63 -9.80
CA ASP A 173 -11.22 12.09 -10.62
C ASP A 173 -12.53 11.33 -10.36
N GLU A 174 -12.51 10.34 -9.46
CA GLU A 174 -13.69 9.58 -9.10
C GLU A 174 -14.71 10.42 -8.33
N HIS A 175 -15.98 10.28 -8.71
CA HIS A 175 -17.06 10.93 -7.96
C HIS A 175 -17.25 10.25 -6.61
N ALA A 176 -17.38 11.08 -5.58
CA ALA A 176 -17.72 10.60 -4.25
C ALA A 176 -19.10 9.92 -4.24
N VAL A 177 -19.20 8.81 -3.52
CA VAL A 177 -20.43 8.09 -3.29
C VAL A 177 -20.87 8.28 -1.85
N GLU A 178 -22.19 8.35 -1.62
CA GLU A 178 -22.73 8.41 -0.27
C GLU A 178 -22.76 7.00 0.33
N ILE A 179 -22.25 6.90 1.54
CA ILE A 179 -22.35 5.73 2.41
C ILE A 179 -22.93 6.15 3.75
N ASP A 180 -23.70 5.26 4.38
CA ASP A 180 -24.25 5.54 5.70
C ASP A 180 -23.31 5.11 6.85
N LYS A 181 -23.72 5.38 8.08
CA LYS A 181 -22.91 5.03 9.28
C LYS A 181 -22.65 3.53 9.39
N LEU A 182 -23.61 2.69 9.01
CA LEU A 182 -23.44 1.24 9.08
C LEU A 182 -22.40 0.76 8.06
N ASP A 183 -22.43 1.29 6.84
CA ASP A 183 -21.42 1.01 5.83
C ASP A 183 -20.01 1.40 6.33
N TYR A 184 -19.91 2.59 6.94
CA TYR A 184 -18.62 3.06 7.49
C TYR A 184 -18.11 2.17 8.64
N HIS A 185 -19.00 1.71 9.53
CA HIS A 185 -18.61 0.78 10.59
C HIS A 185 -18.19 -0.59 10.05
N ILE A 186 -18.87 -1.10 9.00
CA ILE A 186 -18.46 -2.33 8.32
C ILE A 186 -17.06 -2.17 7.71
N LEU A 187 -16.80 -1.04 7.04
CA LEU A 187 -15.48 -0.73 6.48
C LEU A 187 -14.40 -0.70 7.57
N ASN A 188 -14.66 -0.08 8.72
CA ASN A 188 -13.71 -0.04 9.85
C ASN A 188 -13.35 -1.45 10.35
N GLU A 189 -14.34 -2.33 10.52
CA GLU A 189 -14.10 -3.69 10.96
C GLU A 189 -13.23 -4.48 9.96
N LEU A 190 -13.52 -4.32 8.67
CA LEU A 190 -12.82 -5.03 7.60
C LEU A 190 -11.48 -4.39 7.22
N ALA A 191 -11.28 -3.10 7.49
CA ALA A 191 -9.98 -2.44 7.32
C ALA A 191 -8.93 -3.00 8.27
N VAL A 192 -9.32 -3.38 9.50
CA VAL A 192 -8.44 -3.98 10.51
C VAL A 192 -8.16 -5.45 10.21
N ASN A 193 -9.19 -6.20 9.82
CA ASN A 193 -9.06 -7.62 9.45
C ASN A 193 -10.05 -7.98 8.34
N ALA A 194 -9.57 -8.01 7.10
CA ALA A 194 -10.39 -8.34 5.93
C ALA A 194 -10.95 -9.78 5.96
N ARG A 195 -10.37 -10.72 6.74
CA ARG A 195 -10.87 -12.10 6.90
C ARG A 195 -11.87 -12.24 8.06
N LYS A 196 -12.15 -11.19 8.81
CA LYS A 196 -13.11 -11.25 9.92
C LYS A 196 -14.43 -11.89 9.46
N PRO A 197 -14.96 -12.90 10.17
CA PRO A 197 -16.25 -13.51 9.86
C PRO A 197 -17.38 -12.47 9.89
N LEU A 198 -18.28 -12.50 8.88
CA LEU A 198 -19.37 -11.52 8.82
C LEU A 198 -20.35 -11.66 9.99
N ILE A 199 -20.42 -12.82 10.62
CA ILE A 199 -21.23 -13.01 11.83
C ILE A 199 -20.67 -12.21 13.01
N GLU A 200 -19.36 -12.19 13.20
CA GLU A 200 -18.72 -11.38 14.25
C GLU A 200 -18.84 -9.88 14.00
N VAL A 201 -18.80 -9.47 12.71
CA VAL A 201 -19.06 -8.07 12.33
C VAL A 201 -20.51 -7.71 12.65
N ALA A 202 -21.46 -8.58 12.33
CA ALA A 202 -22.88 -8.39 12.56
C ALA A 202 -23.22 -8.30 14.06
N GLU A 203 -22.66 -9.20 14.87
CA GLU A 203 -22.79 -9.17 16.34
C GLU A 203 -22.28 -7.85 16.92
N LYS A 204 -21.10 -7.40 16.50
CA LYS A 204 -20.51 -6.14 16.98
C LYS A 204 -21.32 -4.91 16.59
N LEU A 205 -21.97 -4.95 15.42
CA LEU A 205 -22.76 -3.83 14.87
C LEU A 205 -24.27 -3.97 15.15
N GLU A 206 -24.68 -4.93 15.99
CA GLU A 206 -26.06 -5.18 16.40
C GLU A 206 -27.02 -5.31 15.21
N CYS A 207 -26.59 -6.03 14.17
CA CYS A 207 -27.39 -6.26 12.96
C CYS A 207 -27.30 -7.73 12.49
N SER A 208 -28.05 -8.08 11.43
CA SER A 208 -27.99 -9.44 10.89
C SER A 208 -26.77 -9.65 9.98
N SER A 209 -26.24 -10.89 9.92
CA SER A 209 -25.17 -11.24 8.99
C SER A 209 -25.60 -11.10 7.51
N GLN A 210 -26.90 -11.25 7.22
CA GLN A 210 -27.44 -10.97 5.89
C GLN A 210 -27.33 -9.49 5.55
N THR A 211 -27.61 -8.59 6.51
CA THR A 211 -27.45 -7.13 6.34
C THR A 211 -26.00 -6.80 6.03
N VAL A 212 -25.05 -7.30 6.83
CA VAL A 212 -23.62 -7.07 6.59
C VAL A 212 -23.19 -7.57 5.21
N ASN A 213 -23.62 -8.78 4.83
CA ASN A 213 -23.30 -9.35 3.52
C ASN A 213 -23.89 -8.54 2.35
N TYR A 214 -25.13 -8.05 2.50
CA TYR A 214 -25.75 -7.18 1.50
C TYR A 214 -24.98 -5.87 1.34
N ARG A 215 -24.67 -5.20 2.47
CA ARG A 215 -23.89 -3.95 2.49
C ARG A 215 -22.49 -4.14 1.89
N LEU A 216 -21.80 -5.21 2.27
CA LEU A 216 -20.49 -5.56 1.74
C LEU A 216 -20.52 -5.71 0.20
N LYS A 217 -21.52 -6.44 -0.33
CA LYS A 217 -21.69 -6.59 -1.79
C LYS A 217 -21.95 -5.24 -2.48
N ASN A 218 -22.73 -4.38 -1.83
CA ASN A 218 -23.01 -3.05 -2.37
C ASN A 218 -21.73 -2.18 -2.38
N LEU A 219 -20.95 -2.17 -1.28
CA LEU A 219 -19.68 -1.44 -1.19
C LEU A 219 -18.66 -1.89 -2.26
N ILE A 220 -18.62 -3.18 -2.57
CA ILE A 220 -17.82 -3.71 -3.69
C ILE A 220 -18.38 -3.21 -5.03
N LYS A 221 -19.69 -3.31 -5.23
CA LYS A 221 -20.36 -2.93 -6.50
C LYS A 221 -20.16 -1.44 -6.83
N ILE A 222 -20.24 -0.57 -5.82
CA ILE A 222 -20.02 0.88 -6.00
C ILE A 222 -18.54 1.26 -5.99
N GLY A 223 -17.61 0.30 -5.91
CA GLY A 223 -16.17 0.50 -6.02
C GLY A 223 -15.49 1.13 -4.79
N VAL A 224 -16.18 1.19 -3.64
CA VAL A 224 -15.56 1.62 -2.37
C VAL A 224 -14.60 0.55 -1.86
N ILE A 225 -14.98 -0.73 -1.94
CA ILE A 225 -14.07 -1.85 -1.68
C ILE A 225 -13.54 -2.36 -3.01
N GLN A 226 -12.23 -2.34 -3.18
CA GLN A 226 -11.55 -2.74 -4.40
C GLN A 226 -10.98 -4.16 -4.34
N ALA A 227 -10.45 -4.55 -3.18
CA ALA A 227 -9.85 -5.86 -2.98
C ALA A 227 -9.74 -6.23 -1.50
N PHE A 228 -9.58 -7.53 -1.24
CA PHE A 228 -9.24 -8.08 0.07
C PHE A 228 -7.88 -8.76 -0.03
N ARG A 229 -6.87 -8.24 0.63
CA ARG A 229 -5.48 -8.61 0.40
C ARG A 229 -4.79 -9.12 1.67
N VAL A 230 -3.65 -9.79 1.49
CA VAL A 230 -2.76 -10.20 2.57
C VAL A 230 -1.55 -9.27 2.65
N ASN A 231 -1.17 -8.86 3.86
CA ASN A 231 0.14 -8.28 4.13
C ASN A 231 1.13 -9.35 4.53
N VAL A 232 2.31 -9.30 3.94
CA VAL A 232 3.40 -10.22 4.20
C VAL A 232 4.62 -9.48 4.73
N ASN A 233 5.32 -10.08 5.66
CA ASN A 233 6.61 -9.60 6.11
C ASN A 233 7.67 -9.94 5.06
N LEU A 234 8.05 -8.94 4.26
CA LEU A 234 8.99 -9.10 3.16
C LEU A 234 10.36 -9.61 3.62
N SER A 235 10.83 -9.19 4.79
CA SER A 235 12.13 -9.64 5.33
C SER A 235 12.15 -11.14 5.62
N LYS A 236 11.02 -11.72 6.06
CA LYS A 236 10.86 -13.18 6.20
C LYS A 236 10.88 -13.93 4.88
N LEU A 237 10.66 -13.24 3.78
CA LEU A 237 10.75 -13.77 2.40
C LEU A 237 12.11 -13.49 1.74
N ASN A 238 13.05 -12.86 2.45
CA ASN A 238 14.29 -12.30 1.91
C ASN A 238 14.02 -11.35 0.73
N LEU A 239 13.01 -10.49 0.88
CA LEU A 239 12.61 -9.46 -0.07
C LEU A 239 12.61 -8.09 0.62
N GLN A 240 12.79 -7.05 -0.18
CA GLN A 240 12.78 -5.66 0.26
C GLN A 240 11.98 -4.80 -0.71
N GLN A 241 11.23 -3.85 -0.18
CA GLN A 241 10.48 -2.86 -0.96
C GLN A 241 11.36 -1.64 -1.19
N TYR A 242 11.42 -1.23 -2.46
CA TYR A 242 12.07 -0.01 -2.90
C TYR A 242 11.05 0.90 -3.55
N LYS A 243 11.00 2.14 -3.13
CA LYS A 243 10.30 3.19 -3.85
C LYS A 243 11.29 3.87 -4.79
N VAL A 244 10.94 3.92 -6.06
CA VAL A 244 11.72 4.59 -7.10
C VAL A 244 11.00 5.86 -7.52
N GLU A 245 11.78 6.86 -7.91
CA GLU A 245 11.30 8.14 -8.39
C GLU A 245 11.91 8.38 -9.76
N ILE A 246 11.07 8.53 -10.76
CA ILE A 246 11.47 8.80 -12.15
C ILE A 246 11.00 10.20 -12.53
N TYR A 247 11.97 11.06 -12.88
CA TYR A 247 11.73 12.41 -13.39
C TYR A 247 11.97 12.43 -14.89
N LEU A 248 11.00 12.91 -15.64
CA LEU A 248 11.02 12.89 -17.09
C LEU A 248 11.65 14.16 -17.68
N ARG A 249 12.37 13.99 -18.77
CA ARG A 249 12.79 15.04 -19.69
C ARG A 249 11.80 15.16 -20.84
N ASP A 250 11.29 14.02 -21.32
CA ASP A 250 10.28 13.96 -22.40
C ASP A 250 9.02 13.27 -21.89
N HIS A 251 7.99 14.05 -21.61
CA HIS A 251 6.71 13.56 -21.12
C HIS A 251 5.90 12.77 -22.17
N ASN A 252 6.22 12.89 -23.48
CA ASN A 252 5.58 12.09 -24.52
C ASN A 252 5.87 10.59 -24.35
N GLN A 253 6.98 10.26 -23.73
CA GLN A 253 7.37 8.86 -23.45
C GLN A 253 6.78 8.30 -22.15
N LYS A 254 6.07 9.11 -21.36
CA LYS A 254 5.51 8.68 -20.07
C LYS A 254 4.70 7.39 -20.18
N LYS A 255 3.82 7.31 -21.18
CA LYS A 255 3.02 6.09 -21.41
C LYS A 255 3.87 4.88 -21.74
N SER A 256 4.86 5.00 -22.62
CA SER A 256 5.74 3.90 -23.01
C SER A 256 6.56 3.38 -21.81
N ILE A 257 6.99 4.28 -20.91
CA ILE A 257 7.68 3.93 -19.68
C ILE A 257 6.75 3.17 -18.73
N ILE A 258 5.51 3.65 -18.55
CA ILE A 258 4.49 2.98 -17.74
C ILE A 258 4.21 1.58 -18.26
N ASP A 259 3.96 1.42 -19.57
CA ASP A 259 3.69 0.14 -20.20
C ASP A 259 4.85 -0.86 -20.00
N TYR A 260 6.10 -0.37 -20.05
CA TYR A 260 7.29 -1.18 -19.75
C TYR A 260 7.36 -1.59 -18.27
N LEU A 261 7.10 -0.66 -17.35
CA LEU A 261 7.09 -0.92 -15.91
C LEU A 261 6.02 -1.95 -15.54
N GLU A 262 4.84 -1.88 -16.13
CA GLU A 262 3.75 -2.83 -15.90
C GLU A 262 4.10 -4.26 -16.30
N GLY A 263 5.02 -4.43 -17.25
CA GLY A 263 5.59 -5.72 -17.62
C GLY A 263 6.53 -6.34 -16.59
N GLN A 264 7.01 -5.55 -15.60
CA GLN A 264 7.99 -6.02 -14.61
C GLN A 264 7.30 -6.82 -13.50
N GLN A 265 7.67 -8.10 -13.34
CA GLN A 265 7.05 -8.99 -12.35
C GLN A 265 7.23 -8.56 -10.89
N TYR A 266 8.23 -7.74 -10.61
CA TYR A 266 8.55 -7.23 -9.27
C TYR A 266 7.86 -5.90 -8.94
N LEU A 267 7.11 -5.33 -9.88
CA LEU A 267 6.32 -4.11 -9.65
C LEU A 267 5.13 -4.44 -8.74
N ASP A 268 5.05 -3.77 -7.59
CA ASP A 268 3.96 -3.92 -6.60
C ASP A 268 2.97 -2.76 -6.65
N GLY A 269 3.46 -1.54 -6.93
CA GLY A 269 2.67 -0.34 -7.03
C GLY A 269 3.23 0.67 -8.03
N LEU A 270 2.38 1.58 -8.48
CA LEU A 270 2.74 2.70 -9.34
C LEU A 270 1.91 3.92 -8.92
N ASN A 271 2.59 4.95 -8.43
CA ASN A 271 1.94 6.15 -7.95
C ASN A 271 2.20 7.33 -8.89
N PHE A 272 1.18 8.18 -9.02
CA PHE A 272 1.24 9.43 -9.76
C PHE A 272 0.83 10.57 -8.83
N VAL A 273 1.66 11.60 -8.80
CA VAL A 273 1.47 12.74 -7.89
C VAL A 273 1.73 14.06 -8.63
N ILE A 274 1.22 15.13 -8.06
CA ILE A 274 1.61 16.50 -8.41
C ILE A 274 2.53 17.01 -7.32
N GLY A 275 3.64 17.67 -7.71
CA GLY A 275 4.58 18.29 -6.77
C GLY A 275 5.78 17.40 -6.37
N TRP A 276 5.96 16.24 -7.02
CA TRP A 276 7.12 15.37 -6.84
C TRP A 276 7.51 14.69 -8.16
N ALA A 277 7.94 13.42 -8.13
CA ALA A 277 8.35 12.69 -9.33
C ALA A 277 7.19 12.47 -10.32
N ASP A 278 7.51 12.30 -11.60
CA ASP A 278 6.53 12.09 -12.67
C ASP A 278 5.90 10.69 -12.65
N ILE A 279 6.69 9.69 -12.22
CA ILE A 279 6.30 8.30 -12.10
C ILE A 279 7.01 7.72 -10.86
N GLU A 280 6.25 7.08 -9.98
CA GLU A 280 6.79 6.50 -8.74
C GLU A 280 6.48 5.01 -8.66
N PRO A 281 7.28 4.14 -9.29
CA PRO A 281 7.14 2.70 -9.15
C PRO A 281 7.65 2.20 -7.79
N GLU A 282 6.95 1.19 -7.26
CA GLU A 282 7.36 0.45 -6.07
C GLU A 282 7.75 -0.97 -6.49
N PHE A 283 9.02 -1.34 -6.25
CA PHE A 283 9.53 -2.66 -6.57
C PHE A 283 9.77 -3.47 -5.32
N ILE A 284 9.46 -4.76 -5.41
CA ILE A 284 9.80 -5.75 -4.38
C ILE A 284 10.79 -6.74 -4.96
N VAL A 285 12.04 -6.61 -4.56
CA VAL A 285 13.19 -7.40 -5.03
C VAL A 285 14.01 -7.91 -3.85
N LYS A 286 14.98 -8.79 -4.09
CA LYS A 286 15.79 -9.35 -3.01
C LYS A 286 16.78 -8.35 -2.41
N ASN A 287 17.34 -7.49 -3.25
CA ASN A 287 18.38 -6.55 -2.82
C ASN A 287 18.53 -5.41 -3.84
N VAL A 288 19.36 -4.44 -3.48
CA VAL A 288 19.66 -3.28 -4.32
C VAL A 288 20.32 -3.64 -5.65
N SER A 289 21.02 -4.76 -5.75
CA SER A 289 21.66 -5.19 -7.01
C SER A 289 20.61 -5.60 -8.04
N GLU A 290 19.56 -6.35 -7.63
CA GLU A 290 18.42 -6.65 -8.51
C GLU A 290 17.68 -5.37 -8.93
N LEU A 291 17.48 -4.42 -8.01
CA LEU A 291 16.88 -3.12 -8.35
C LEU A 291 17.72 -2.40 -9.41
N ASN A 292 19.04 -2.30 -9.20
CA ASN A 292 19.94 -1.60 -10.11
C ASN A 292 19.94 -2.22 -11.52
N GLN A 293 19.76 -3.53 -11.65
CA GLN A 293 19.58 -4.17 -12.97
C GLN A 293 18.33 -3.63 -13.67
N ILE A 294 17.19 -3.58 -12.97
CA ILE A 294 15.92 -3.05 -13.51
C ILE A 294 16.10 -1.58 -13.90
N LEU A 295 16.71 -0.75 -13.04
CA LEU A 295 16.92 0.68 -13.30
C LEU A 295 17.86 0.89 -14.50
N THR A 296 18.91 0.08 -14.62
CA THR A 296 19.83 0.14 -15.78
C THR A 296 19.13 -0.21 -17.08
N GLU A 297 18.25 -1.23 -17.08
CA GLU A 297 17.45 -1.56 -18.25
C GLU A 297 16.51 -0.41 -18.66
N ILE A 298 15.90 0.26 -17.68
CA ILE A 298 15.05 1.44 -17.91
C ILE A 298 15.90 2.58 -18.49
N ASP A 299 17.08 2.86 -17.94
CA ASP A 299 18.00 3.89 -18.43
C ASP A 299 18.43 3.64 -19.87
N VAL A 300 18.82 2.41 -20.20
CA VAL A 300 19.22 2.04 -21.57
C VAL A 300 18.05 2.22 -22.55
N LYS A 301 16.86 1.76 -22.15
CA LYS A 301 15.69 1.77 -23.04
C LYS A 301 15.13 3.17 -23.26
N PHE A 302 15.20 4.05 -22.24
CA PHE A 302 14.58 5.37 -22.22
C PHE A 302 15.58 6.51 -21.97
N ALA A 303 16.85 6.32 -22.37
CA ALA A 303 17.98 7.21 -22.07
C ALA A 303 17.72 8.71 -22.36
N ASN A 304 17.00 9.03 -23.45
CA ASN A 304 16.70 10.40 -23.83
C ASN A 304 15.47 10.99 -23.13
N SER A 305 14.71 10.17 -22.44
CA SER A 305 13.39 10.53 -21.88
C SER A 305 13.43 10.76 -20.38
N ILE A 306 14.41 10.17 -19.69
CA ILE A 306 14.57 10.28 -18.25
C ILE A 306 15.61 11.37 -17.92
N LYS A 307 15.24 12.23 -16.98
CA LYS A 307 16.10 13.30 -16.48
C LYS A 307 16.92 12.84 -15.27
N LYS A 308 16.28 12.13 -14.34
CA LYS A 308 16.84 11.66 -13.08
C LYS A 308 16.04 10.44 -12.60
N GLN A 309 16.73 9.49 -12.00
CA GLN A 309 16.14 8.45 -11.17
C GLN A 309 16.75 8.50 -9.78
N SER A 310 15.94 8.23 -8.77
CA SER A 310 16.38 8.00 -7.40
C SER A 310 15.55 6.87 -6.78
N TYR A 311 16.05 6.28 -5.70
CA TYR A 311 15.30 5.30 -4.94
C TYR A 311 15.63 5.39 -3.46
N TRP A 312 14.71 4.92 -2.64
CA TRP A 312 14.89 4.82 -1.21
C TRP A 312 14.09 3.65 -0.61
N ILE A 313 14.43 3.34 0.62
CA ILE A 313 13.88 2.22 1.36
C ILE A 313 13.11 2.77 2.55
N ILE A 314 11.93 2.22 2.81
CA ILE A 314 11.22 2.44 4.07
C ILE A 314 11.99 1.67 5.16
N GLU A 315 12.50 2.41 6.14
CA GLU A 315 13.18 1.84 7.30
C GLU A 315 12.17 1.30 8.31
N LYS A 316 11.20 2.15 8.69
CA LYS A 316 10.21 1.85 9.70
C LYS A 316 8.89 2.54 9.39
N LYS A 317 7.78 1.80 9.55
CA LYS A 317 6.43 2.37 9.57
C LYS A 317 6.00 2.59 11.02
N TYR A 318 5.46 3.77 11.32
CA TYR A 318 4.95 4.15 12.64
C TYR A 318 3.43 4.08 12.72
N LYS A 319 2.76 4.30 11.60
CA LYS A 319 1.31 4.15 11.41
C LYS A 319 1.07 3.63 10.00
N ASP A 320 0.11 2.71 9.86
CA ASP A 320 -0.34 2.19 8.58
C ASP A 320 -1.81 1.80 8.73
N ARG A 321 -2.70 2.65 8.27
CA ARG A 321 -4.15 2.52 8.42
C ARG A 321 -4.80 2.67 7.06
N TRP A 322 -5.90 2.00 6.82
CA TRP A 322 -6.51 1.92 5.49
C TRP A 322 -7.85 2.66 5.37
N LEU A 323 -8.28 3.35 6.44
CA LEU A 323 -9.49 4.16 6.45
C LEU A 323 -9.30 5.31 7.45
N PRO A 324 -9.73 6.55 7.15
CA PRO A 324 -9.78 7.67 8.12
C PRO A 324 -10.60 7.33 9.38
N GLU A 325 -10.32 8.00 10.50
CA GLU A 325 -11.10 7.83 11.75
C GLU A 325 -12.35 8.69 11.78
#